data_295a4e4ad89933e2843d3eb2fa4c20f2
#
_entry.id   295a4e4ad89933e2843d3eb2fa4c20f2
#
_cell.length_a   1.000
_cell.length_b   1.000
_cell.length_c   1.000
_cell.angle_alpha   90.00
_cell.angle_beta   90.00
_cell.angle_gamma   90.00
#
_symmetry.space_group_name_H-M   'P 1'
#
loop_
_entity.id
_entity.type
_entity.pdbx_description
1 polymer ?
#
loop_
_entity_poly.entity_id
_entity_poly.type
_entity_poly.pdbx_seq_one_letter_code
_entity_poly.pdbx_strand_id
1 'polypeptide(L)'
;ARGLMNQWIAYGSEWYITPILNARLMHIDDFPAPIPRGANSVIDNHYHVGTRDFYRQIWWKDMLEIGSRRKIIYSGFIIIDYNHAVRKGLMNRISDLTLKDLSLNGRELFLDEGELGVHGYNHNPLLYDSKDVDFASLNYKPWGTQEDMAAGIEQVNKYVEELFGKNVKLYTYVPPSNMLRKEGLEMLVKHYPDLKAVSSIFYGTDSGGVYIQEVGRNKEFPSIYNLPRFSSGFYYDEDEIWGIFNAFAVYGYWSHFMHPDDLISKDRSRNKSWVELKDEFEKVVVTVEEKLPFLEPMRAVDMTKRYINIEDLKITSEKKGNDIHIALTDFREPFKALIRINSKKIKNISSGSFKEIYTAGNSKIYLLSIEKEDITIHLGD
;
A
#
# COMPACT_ATOMS: atom_id res chain seq x y z
N ALA A 1 18.87 -2.31 4.56
CA ALA A 1 19.84 -2.01 5.62
C ALA A 1 19.27 -1.26 6.83
N ARG A 2 18.31 -0.29 6.63
CA ARG A 2 17.78 0.55 7.73
C ARG A 2 17.08 -0.25 8.84
N GLY A 3 16.27 -1.23 8.49
CA GLY A 3 15.60 -2.08 9.48
C GLY A 3 16.59 -2.87 10.32
N LEU A 4 17.65 -3.38 9.72
CA LEU A 4 18.73 -4.06 10.43
C LEU A 4 19.45 -3.11 11.41
N MET A 5 19.74 -1.87 10.96
CA MET A 5 20.35 -0.86 11.85
C MET A 5 19.44 -0.52 13.04
N ASN A 6 18.15 -0.34 12.80
CA ASN A 6 17.16 -0.10 13.86
C ASN A 6 17.12 -1.26 14.87
N GLN A 7 17.17 -2.50 14.38
CA GLN A 7 17.24 -3.69 15.25
C GLN A 7 18.54 -3.78 16.05
N TRP A 8 19.70 -3.36 15.49
CA TRP A 8 20.96 -3.31 16.26
C TRP A 8 20.88 -2.29 17.40
N ILE A 9 20.33 -1.10 17.17
CA ILE A 9 20.11 -0.10 18.22
C ILE A 9 19.19 -0.68 19.31
N ALA A 10 18.08 -1.29 18.90
CA ALA A 10 17.15 -1.91 19.83
C ALA A 10 17.79 -3.06 20.64
N TYR A 11 18.62 -3.87 19.99
CA TYR A 11 19.31 -4.99 20.64
C TYR A 11 20.41 -4.53 21.61
N GLY A 12 21.12 -3.45 21.29
CA GLY A 12 22.17 -2.86 22.12
C GLY A 12 21.66 -2.07 23.34
N SER A 13 20.35 -1.81 23.41
CA SER A 13 19.70 -1.08 24.50
C SER A 13 19.13 -2.05 25.54
N GLU A 14 19.07 -1.67 26.81
CA GLU A 14 18.41 -2.48 27.87
C GLU A 14 16.90 -2.66 27.55
N TRP A 15 16.27 -1.59 27.08
CA TRP A 15 14.95 -1.61 26.45
C TRP A 15 14.91 -0.62 25.28
N TYR A 16 14.03 -0.88 24.34
CA TYR A 16 13.79 -0.01 23.20
C TYR A 16 12.31 -0.04 22.81
N ILE A 17 11.66 1.13 22.80
CA ILE A 17 10.26 1.27 22.42
C ILE A 17 10.12 2.06 21.12
N THR A 18 9.23 1.61 20.24
CA THR A 18 8.92 2.30 18.99
C THR A 18 7.41 2.18 18.67
N PRO A 19 6.74 3.27 18.28
CA PRO A 19 5.38 3.19 17.77
C PRO A 19 5.38 2.44 16.43
N ILE A 20 4.28 1.76 16.14
CA ILE A 20 4.08 1.08 14.86
C ILE A 20 2.72 1.46 14.26
N LEU A 21 2.65 1.49 12.95
CA LEU A 21 1.40 1.70 12.23
C LEU A 21 0.47 0.49 12.30
N ASN A 22 1.04 -0.69 12.55
CA ASN A 22 0.30 -1.94 12.73
C ASN A 22 -0.69 -2.21 11.60
N ALA A 23 -0.29 -1.95 10.36
CA ALA A 23 -1.14 -2.03 9.18
C ALA A 23 -0.63 -3.06 8.17
N ARG A 24 -1.57 -3.68 7.48
CA ARG A 24 -1.36 -4.49 6.29
C ARG A 24 -2.21 -3.94 5.16
N LEU A 25 -1.57 -3.44 4.10
CA LEU A 25 -2.20 -2.86 2.91
C LEU A 25 -1.99 -3.78 1.71
N MET A 26 -3.07 -4.02 0.94
CA MET A 26 -3.02 -4.80 -0.30
C MET A 26 -3.61 -3.97 -1.43
N HIS A 27 -2.76 -3.57 -2.37
CA HIS A 27 -3.09 -2.73 -3.50
C HIS A 27 -3.25 -3.56 -4.76
N ILE A 28 -4.27 -3.28 -5.55
CA ILE A 28 -4.43 -3.81 -6.90
C ILE A 28 -4.40 -2.62 -7.85
N ASP A 29 -3.28 -2.46 -8.54
CA ASP A 29 -3.13 -1.43 -9.55
C ASP A 29 -3.91 -1.85 -10.81
N ASP A 30 -4.29 -0.89 -11.68
CA ASP A 30 -5.10 -1.13 -12.91
C ASP A 30 -6.44 -1.86 -12.65
N PHE A 31 -6.99 -1.71 -11.48
CA PHE A 31 -8.23 -2.36 -11.07
C PHE A 31 -9.17 -1.34 -10.38
N PRO A 32 -10.48 -1.42 -10.57
CA PRO A 32 -11.31 -2.49 -11.15
C PRO A 32 -11.44 -2.50 -12.69
N ALA A 33 -10.81 -1.59 -13.39
CA ALA A 33 -10.82 -1.55 -14.86
C ALA A 33 -9.60 -0.77 -15.40
N PRO A 34 -9.25 -0.92 -16.69
CA PRO A 34 -9.83 -1.85 -17.66
C PRO A 34 -9.32 -3.27 -17.44
N ILE A 35 -10.21 -4.25 -17.61
CA ILE A 35 -9.83 -5.67 -17.55
C ILE A 35 -9.12 -6.04 -18.86
N PRO A 36 -8.00 -6.81 -18.79
CA PRO A 36 -7.33 -7.33 -19.99
C PRO A 36 -8.29 -8.10 -20.90
N ARG A 37 -8.12 -7.95 -22.21
CA ARG A 37 -8.99 -8.52 -23.25
C ARG A 37 -8.17 -9.11 -24.39
N GLY A 38 -8.89 -9.77 -25.31
CA GLY A 38 -8.29 -10.42 -26.48
C GLY A 38 -7.88 -11.86 -26.17
N ALA A 39 -7.29 -12.53 -27.16
CA ALA A 39 -6.72 -13.86 -26.99
C ALA A 39 -5.42 -13.79 -26.21
N ASN A 40 -5.26 -14.68 -25.26
CA ASN A 40 -4.03 -14.83 -24.49
C ASN A 40 -3.70 -16.30 -24.29
N SER A 41 -2.60 -16.75 -24.88
CA SER A 41 -2.21 -18.16 -24.88
C SER A 41 -2.02 -18.76 -23.49
N VAL A 42 -1.59 -17.98 -22.48
CA VAL A 42 -1.47 -18.46 -21.11
C VAL A 42 -2.85 -18.81 -20.56
N ILE A 43 -3.84 -17.95 -20.79
CA ILE A 43 -5.21 -18.16 -20.32
C ILE A 43 -5.92 -19.23 -21.16
N ASP A 44 -5.84 -19.12 -22.49
CA ASP A 44 -6.54 -20.03 -23.42
C ASP A 44 -6.09 -21.48 -23.23
N ASN A 45 -4.76 -21.71 -23.06
CA ASN A 45 -4.20 -23.05 -22.88
C ASN A 45 -4.52 -23.71 -21.54
N HIS A 46 -4.66 -22.92 -20.48
CA HIS A 46 -4.87 -23.43 -19.11
C HIS A 46 -6.34 -23.47 -18.70
N TYR A 47 -7.15 -22.52 -19.19
CA TYR A 47 -8.52 -22.30 -18.66
C TYR A 47 -9.61 -22.50 -19.72
N HIS A 48 -9.27 -22.48 -21.01
CA HIS A 48 -10.22 -22.64 -22.11
C HIS A 48 -11.40 -21.65 -22.08
N VAL A 49 -11.15 -20.43 -21.56
CA VAL A 49 -12.11 -19.31 -21.50
C VAL A 49 -11.48 -18.05 -22.06
N GLY A 50 -12.30 -17.11 -22.51
CA GLY A 50 -11.79 -15.81 -22.96
C GLY A 50 -11.13 -15.02 -21.83
N THR A 51 -10.13 -14.22 -22.16
CA THR A 51 -9.34 -13.44 -21.18
C THR A 51 -10.22 -12.64 -20.20
N ARG A 52 -11.24 -11.93 -20.72
CA ARG A 52 -12.16 -11.18 -19.87
C ARG A 52 -12.92 -12.06 -18.89
N ASP A 53 -13.41 -13.22 -19.35
CA ASP A 53 -14.17 -14.15 -18.50
C ASP A 53 -13.28 -14.79 -17.45
N PHE A 54 -12.02 -15.08 -17.80
CA PHE A 54 -11.01 -15.51 -16.81
C PHE A 54 -10.87 -14.49 -15.68
N TYR A 55 -10.63 -13.21 -15.99
CA TYR A 55 -10.47 -12.18 -14.96
C TYR A 55 -11.72 -11.98 -14.12
N ARG A 56 -12.91 -12.05 -14.72
CA ARG A 56 -14.17 -11.87 -14.01
C ARG A 56 -14.60 -13.08 -13.18
N GLN A 57 -14.39 -14.29 -13.70
CA GLN A 57 -15.01 -15.50 -13.15
C GLN A 57 -14.03 -16.38 -12.39
N ILE A 58 -12.72 -16.21 -12.59
CA ILE A 58 -11.67 -17.00 -11.96
C ILE A 58 -10.79 -16.09 -11.10
N TRP A 59 -9.99 -15.22 -11.73
CA TRP A 59 -9.00 -14.42 -11.02
C TRP A 59 -9.61 -13.56 -9.91
N TRP A 60 -10.60 -12.75 -10.21
CA TRP A 60 -11.19 -11.86 -9.20
C TRP A 60 -11.93 -12.62 -8.10
N LYS A 61 -12.60 -13.72 -8.44
CA LYS A 61 -13.22 -14.58 -7.43
C LYS A 61 -12.21 -15.24 -6.51
N ASP A 62 -11.10 -15.72 -7.05
CA ASP A 62 -9.99 -16.26 -6.26
C ASP A 62 -9.39 -15.19 -5.34
N MET A 63 -9.23 -13.95 -5.82
CA MET A 63 -8.75 -12.83 -5.01
C MET A 63 -9.70 -12.53 -3.84
N LEU A 64 -11.00 -12.47 -4.09
CA LEU A 64 -12.01 -12.30 -3.03
C LEU A 64 -12.01 -13.47 -2.03
N GLU A 65 -11.85 -14.71 -2.50
CA GLU A 65 -11.74 -15.88 -1.63
C GLU A 65 -10.49 -15.82 -0.74
N ILE A 66 -9.33 -15.47 -1.30
CA ILE A 66 -8.11 -15.25 -0.51
C ILE A 66 -8.34 -14.10 0.48
N GLY A 67 -8.94 -13.00 0.04
CA GLY A 67 -9.30 -11.85 0.88
C GLY A 67 -10.12 -12.28 2.09
N SER A 68 -11.19 -13.01 1.86
CA SER A 68 -12.06 -13.53 2.93
C SER A 68 -11.31 -14.48 3.89
N ARG A 69 -10.56 -15.45 3.33
CA ARG A 69 -9.83 -16.44 4.12
C ARG A 69 -8.69 -15.84 4.95
N ARG A 70 -7.99 -14.85 4.39
CA ARG A 70 -6.82 -14.18 4.99
C ARG A 70 -7.14 -12.81 5.58
N LYS A 71 -8.42 -12.44 5.63
CA LYS A 71 -8.86 -11.12 6.13
C LYS A 71 -8.11 -9.97 5.45
N ILE A 72 -7.96 -10.02 4.13
CA ILE A 72 -7.34 -8.96 3.34
C ILE A 72 -8.42 -7.96 2.95
N ILE A 73 -8.13 -6.66 3.09
CA ILE A 73 -8.90 -5.57 2.53
C ILE A 73 -8.12 -5.04 1.33
N TYR A 74 -8.71 -5.11 0.14
CA TYR A 74 -8.07 -4.63 -1.07
C TYR A 74 -8.34 -3.15 -1.31
N SER A 75 -7.31 -2.43 -1.75
CA SER A 75 -7.45 -1.09 -2.35
C SER A 75 -7.21 -1.22 -3.85
N GLY A 76 -8.23 -0.95 -4.66
CA GLY A 76 -8.15 -0.98 -6.12
C GLY A 76 -7.84 0.41 -6.68
N PHE A 77 -6.88 0.52 -7.59
CA PHE A 77 -6.44 1.79 -8.17
C PHE A 77 -6.83 1.87 -9.64
N ILE A 78 -7.87 2.68 -9.90
CA ILE A 78 -8.51 2.78 -11.20
C ILE A 78 -7.66 3.52 -12.22
N ILE A 79 -7.60 2.97 -13.43
CA ILE A 79 -7.44 3.71 -14.68
C ILE A 79 -8.70 3.58 -15.52
N ILE A 80 -8.91 4.46 -16.48
CA ILE A 80 -10.14 4.47 -17.29
C ILE A 80 -9.93 3.71 -18.60
N ASP A 81 -8.77 3.86 -19.22
CA ASP A 81 -8.45 3.28 -20.52
C ASP A 81 -6.92 3.11 -20.65
N TYR A 82 -6.46 2.32 -21.61
CA TYR A 82 -5.06 2.23 -22.05
C TYR A 82 -4.82 2.98 -23.37
N ASN A 83 -5.59 4.04 -23.64
CA ASN A 83 -5.32 4.90 -24.78
C ASN A 83 -4.16 5.87 -24.45
N HIS A 84 -3.54 6.43 -25.46
CA HIS A 84 -2.49 7.44 -25.29
C HIS A 84 -3.04 8.87 -25.46
N ALA A 85 -4.29 9.12 -25.05
CA ALA A 85 -4.94 10.41 -25.16
C ALA A 85 -4.48 11.35 -24.04
N VAL A 86 -3.35 12.00 -24.24
CA VAL A 86 -2.74 12.99 -23.31
C VAL A 86 -3.07 14.44 -23.71
N ARG A 87 -4.10 14.63 -24.51
CA ARG A 87 -4.64 15.94 -24.93
C ARG A 87 -6.14 15.95 -24.72
N LYS A 88 -6.68 17.02 -24.18
CA LYS A 88 -8.12 17.18 -23.87
C LYS A 88 -9.02 16.83 -25.07
N GLY A 89 -8.66 17.27 -26.27
CA GLY A 89 -9.43 17.00 -27.49
C GLY A 89 -9.38 15.56 -28.03
N LEU A 90 -8.52 14.69 -27.46
CA LEU A 90 -8.36 13.28 -27.85
C LEU A 90 -9.01 12.31 -26.86
N MET A 91 -9.59 12.80 -25.77
CA MET A 91 -10.23 11.97 -24.75
C MET A 91 -11.63 11.57 -25.18
N ASN A 92 -11.79 10.32 -25.52
CA ASN A 92 -13.08 9.76 -25.96
C ASN A 92 -13.83 9.11 -24.79
N ARG A 93 -15.14 8.92 -24.99
CA ARG A 93 -15.95 8.09 -24.10
C ARG A 93 -15.41 6.64 -24.12
N ILE A 94 -15.24 6.06 -22.95
CA ILE A 94 -14.87 4.64 -22.81
C ILE A 94 -16.02 3.73 -23.28
N SER A 95 -15.68 2.49 -23.60
CA SER A 95 -16.66 1.51 -24.08
C SER A 95 -17.67 1.15 -22.98
N ASP A 96 -18.91 0.87 -23.39
CA ASP A 96 -19.95 0.41 -22.45
C ASP A 96 -19.53 -0.89 -21.72
N LEU A 97 -18.71 -1.71 -22.36
CA LEU A 97 -18.18 -2.92 -21.75
C LEU A 97 -17.17 -2.60 -20.63
N THR A 98 -16.29 -1.61 -20.82
CA THR A 98 -15.39 -1.13 -19.76
C THR A 98 -16.16 -0.51 -18.60
N LEU A 99 -17.19 0.30 -18.88
CA LEU A 99 -18.09 0.85 -17.85
C LEU A 99 -18.77 -0.25 -17.04
N LYS A 100 -19.22 -1.31 -17.72
CA LYS A 100 -19.83 -2.47 -17.05
C LYS A 100 -18.82 -3.18 -16.13
N ASP A 101 -17.61 -3.44 -16.61
CA ASP A 101 -16.57 -4.11 -15.83
C ASP A 101 -16.17 -3.25 -14.61
N LEU A 102 -15.96 -1.95 -14.81
CA LEU A 102 -15.67 -1.01 -13.75
C LEU A 102 -16.77 -0.99 -12.67
N SER A 103 -18.04 -0.90 -13.10
CA SER A 103 -19.19 -0.89 -12.20
C SER A 103 -19.31 -2.19 -11.39
N LEU A 104 -19.14 -3.35 -12.03
CA LEU A 104 -19.29 -4.65 -11.35
C LEU A 104 -18.14 -4.90 -10.36
N ASN A 105 -16.89 -4.81 -10.84
CA ASN A 105 -15.73 -5.06 -9.97
C ASN A 105 -15.60 -4.02 -8.86
N GLY A 106 -15.90 -2.75 -9.15
CA GLY A 106 -15.85 -1.71 -8.13
C GLY A 106 -16.90 -1.89 -7.04
N ARG A 107 -18.12 -2.35 -7.38
CA ARG A 107 -19.13 -2.67 -6.37
C ARG A 107 -18.76 -3.88 -5.53
N GLU A 108 -18.19 -4.92 -6.15
CA GLU A 108 -17.70 -6.10 -5.41
C GLU A 108 -16.54 -5.71 -4.48
N LEU A 109 -15.63 -4.82 -4.91
CA LEU A 109 -14.57 -4.26 -4.07
C LEU A 109 -15.14 -3.53 -2.84
N PHE A 110 -16.17 -2.69 -3.02
CA PHE A 110 -16.81 -1.99 -1.90
C PHE A 110 -17.60 -2.93 -0.97
N LEU A 111 -18.21 -3.99 -1.50
CA LEU A 111 -18.90 -5.00 -0.68
C LEU A 111 -17.93 -5.77 0.21
N ASP A 112 -16.66 -5.89 -0.20
CA ASP A 112 -15.57 -6.49 0.57
C ASP A 112 -14.78 -5.44 1.38
N GLU A 113 -15.42 -4.33 1.75
CA GLU A 113 -14.88 -3.23 2.56
C GLU A 113 -13.68 -2.50 1.92
N GLY A 114 -13.40 -2.74 0.64
CA GLY A 114 -12.27 -2.20 -0.09
C GLY A 114 -12.34 -0.68 -0.33
N GLU A 115 -11.21 -0.13 -0.76
CA GLU A 115 -11.04 1.26 -1.15
C GLU A 115 -10.88 1.39 -2.66
N LEU A 116 -11.51 2.39 -3.27
CA LEU A 116 -11.19 2.83 -4.62
C LEU A 116 -10.26 4.04 -4.55
N GLY A 117 -9.08 3.90 -5.14
CA GLY A 117 -8.10 4.98 -5.35
C GLY A 117 -7.89 5.27 -6.83
N VAL A 118 -6.93 6.12 -7.13
CA VAL A 118 -6.64 6.60 -8.49
C VAL A 118 -5.27 6.13 -8.94
N HIS A 119 -5.20 5.55 -10.15
CA HIS A 119 -3.95 5.25 -10.86
C HIS A 119 -3.78 6.13 -12.12
N GLY A 120 -4.74 6.96 -12.41
CA GLY A 120 -4.75 7.92 -13.50
C GLY A 120 -5.87 7.70 -14.51
N TYR A 121 -5.85 8.51 -15.58
CA TYR A 121 -6.85 8.39 -16.64
C TYR A 121 -6.54 7.22 -17.59
N ASN A 122 -5.29 7.14 -18.07
CA ASN A 122 -4.91 6.22 -19.15
C ASN A 122 -3.52 5.60 -18.93
N HIS A 123 -3.12 5.38 -17.69
CA HIS A 123 -1.82 4.84 -17.30
C HIS A 123 -0.59 5.65 -17.79
N ASN A 124 -0.78 6.86 -18.36
CA ASN A 124 0.35 7.75 -18.59
C ASN A 124 0.62 8.55 -17.30
N PRO A 125 1.85 8.52 -16.77
CA PRO A 125 2.20 9.25 -15.56
C PRO A 125 2.00 10.76 -15.77
N LEU A 126 1.65 11.48 -14.71
CA LEU A 126 1.40 12.92 -14.77
C LEU A 126 2.72 13.71 -14.90
N LEU A 127 3.37 13.57 -16.04
CA LEU A 127 4.65 14.18 -16.38
C LEU A 127 4.58 14.93 -17.70
N TYR A 128 5.30 16.04 -17.78
CA TYR A 128 5.62 16.69 -19.04
C TYR A 128 6.81 16.02 -19.72
N ASP A 129 7.02 16.36 -21.00
CA ASP A 129 8.21 15.91 -21.73
C ASP A 129 9.50 16.36 -21.03
N SER A 130 10.43 15.46 -20.89
CA SER A 130 11.72 15.71 -20.25
C SER A 130 12.79 14.76 -20.78
N LYS A 131 14.04 15.22 -20.84
CA LYS A 131 15.14 14.46 -21.43
C LYS A 131 15.58 13.23 -20.64
N ASP A 132 15.23 13.16 -19.35
CA ASP A 132 15.60 12.08 -18.45
C ASP A 132 14.53 10.98 -18.35
N VAL A 133 13.40 11.13 -19.06
CA VAL A 133 12.33 10.11 -19.17
C VAL A 133 12.26 9.61 -20.59
N ASP A 134 12.54 8.33 -20.81
CA ASP A 134 12.32 7.68 -22.11
C ASP A 134 10.87 7.21 -22.25
N PHE A 135 9.98 8.14 -22.58
CA PHE A 135 8.57 7.87 -22.80
C PHE A 135 8.32 6.82 -23.88
N ALA A 136 9.17 6.77 -24.91
CA ALA A 136 8.99 5.85 -26.03
C ALA A 136 9.26 4.39 -25.62
N SER A 137 10.35 4.13 -24.90
CA SER A 137 10.68 2.77 -24.42
C SER A 137 9.67 2.25 -23.41
N LEU A 138 9.06 3.17 -22.62
CA LEU A 138 8.02 2.83 -21.64
C LEU A 138 6.62 2.76 -22.26
N ASN A 139 6.50 3.00 -23.59
CA ASN A 139 5.22 3.10 -24.29
C ASN A 139 4.27 4.14 -23.65
N TYR A 140 4.80 5.30 -23.23
CA TYR A 140 4.03 6.41 -22.68
C TYR A 140 4.09 7.62 -23.58
N LYS A 141 3.22 8.59 -23.31
CA LYS A 141 3.25 9.92 -23.90
C LYS A 141 3.23 10.97 -22.81
N PRO A 142 4.09 12.02 -22.90
CA PRO A 142 4.04 13.13 -21.98
C PRO A 142 2.77 13.95 -22.15
N TRP A 143 2.27 14.50 -21.06
CA TRP A 143 1.18 15.47 -21.08
C TRP A 143 1.66 16.79 -21.68
N GLY A 144 0.77 17.50 -22.38
CA GLY A 144 1.14 18.72 -23.04
C GLY A 144 1.07 19.96 -22.17
N THR A 145 0.01 20.06 -21.38
CA THR A 145 -0.32 21.23 -20.57
C THR A 145 -0.98 20.82 -19.26
N GLN A 146 -1.13 21.76 -18.32
CA GLN A 146 -1.90 21.57 -17.10
C GLN A 146 -3.38 21.30 -17.40
N GLU A 147 -3.93 21.96 -18.42
CA GLU A 147 -5.32 21.78 -18.86
C GLU A 147 -5.57 20.38 -19.41
N ASP A 148 -4.59 19.78 -20.06
CA ASP A 148 -4.64 18.41 -20.54
C ASP A 148 -4.64 17.42 -19.36
N MET A 149 -3.74 17.60 -18.38
CA MET A 149 -3.71 16.79 -17.14
C MET A 149 -5.02 16.92 -16.36
N ALA A 150 -5.51 18.16 -16.18
CA ALA A 150 -6.79 18.42 -15.53
C ALA A 150 -7.94 17.69 -16.21
N ALA A 151 -8.02 17.72 -17.54
CA ALA A 151 -9.05 17.04 -18.30
C ALA A 151 -9.01 15.52 -18.08
N GLY A 152 -7.82 14.90 -18.00
CA GLY A 152 -7.68 13.48 -17.65
C GLY A 152 -8.21 13.16 -16.26
N ILE A 153 -7.83 13.97 -15.27
CA ILE A 153 -8.30 13.83 -13.88
C ILE A 153 -9.83 13.99 -13.79
N GLU A 154 -10.38 14.99 -14.48
CA GLU A 154 -11.83 15.24 -14.53
C GLU A 154 -12.60 14.08 -15.18
N GLN A 155 -12.03 13.41 -16.17
CA GLN A 155 -12.66 12.21 -16.74
C GLN A 155 -12.76 11.07 -15.73
N VAL A 156 -11.71 10.83 -14.92
CA VAL A 156 -11.76 9.84 -13.85
C VAL A 156 -12.87 10.18 -12.86
N ASN A 157 -12.89 11.43 -12.37
CA ASN A 157 -13.91 11.90 -11.42
C ASN A 157 -15.32 11.72 -11.97
N LYS A 158 -15.53 12.09 -13.23
CA LYS A 158 -16.82 11.94 -13.91
C LYS A 158 -17.32 10.50 -13.90
N TYR A 159 -16.47 9.54 -14.31
CA TYR A 159 -16.87 8.13 -14.35
C TYR A 159 -17.07 7.54 -12.95
N VAL A 160 -16.26 7.91 -11.98
CA VAL A 160 -16.44 7.48 -10.60
C VAL A 160 -17.76 8.02 -10.03
N GLU A 161 -18.07 9.29 -10.24
CA GLU A 161 -19.34 9.89 -9.82
C GLU A 161 -20.56 9.26 -10.53
N GLU A 162 -20.46 9.02 -11.83
CA GLU A 162 -21.53 8.40 -12.62
C GLU A 162 -21.86 6.97 -12.17
N LEU A 163 -20.83 6.17 -11.84
CA LEU A 163 -20.99 4.75 -11.54
C LEU A 163 -21.24 4.46 -10.04
N PHE A 164 -20.67 5.26 -9.16
CA PHE A 164 -20.66 4.99 -7.71
C PHE A 164 -21.29 6.11 -6.89
N GLY A 165 -21.59 7.25 -7.53
CA GLY A 165 -22.21 8.40 -6.86
C GLY A 165 -21.21 9.37 -6.23
N LYS A 166 -21.72 10.58 -5.91
CA LYS A 166 -20.90 11.71 -5.39
C LYS A 166 -20.30 11.48 -4.01
N ASN A 167 -20.77 10.49 -3.28
CA ASN A 167 -20.29 10.18 -1.93
C ASN A 167 -19.01 9.32 -1.95
N VAL A 168 -18.67 8.69 -3.07
CA VAL A 168 -17.41 7.97 -3.21
C VAL A 168 -16.27 8.98 -3.34
N LYS A 169 -15.30 8.89 -2.45
CA LYS A 169 -14.14 9.78 -2.38
C LYS A 169 -12.88 9.02 -2.70
N LEU A 170 -12.01 9.66 -3.45
CA LEU A 170 -10.72 9.11 -3.88
C LEU A 170 -9.62 9.68 -2.98
N TYR A 171 -9.19 8.90 -2.00
CA TYR A 171 -8.26 9.34 -0.96
C TYR A 171 -6.79 9.05 -1.28
N THR A 172 -6.54 8.08 -2.15
CA THR A 172 -5.20 7.57 -2.41
C THR A 172 -4.90 7.58 -3.91
N TYR A 173 -3.72 8.07 -4.26
CA TYR A 173 -3.17 8.04 -5.61
C TYR A 173 -1.96 7.12 -5.68
N VAL A 174 -1.91 6.27 -6.69
CA VAL A 174 -0.75 5.47 -7.07
C VAL A 174 -0.24 5.97 -8.42
N PRO A 175 1.01 6.43 -8.54
CA PRO A 175 1.53 6.89 -9.82
C PRO A 175 1.72 5.73 -10.81
N PRO A 176 1.26 5.84 -12.07
CA PRO A 176 1.61 4.90 -13.12
C PRO A 176 3.13 4.69 -13.22
N SER A 177 3.57 3.43 -13.25
CA SER A 177 4.98 3.04 -13.19
C SER A 177 5.78 3.70 -12.05
N ASN A 178 5.10 4.08 -10.98
CA ASN A 178 5.68 4.81 -9.86
C ASN A 178 6.33 6.15 -10.23
N MET A 179 5.90 6.78 -11.32
CA MET A 179 6.47 8.02 -11.85
C MET A 179 5.58 9.20 -11.52
N LEU A 180 6.13 10.16 -10.79
CA LEU A 180 5.44 11.40 -10.39
C LEU A 180 6.46 12.51 -10.15
N ARG A 181 6.11 13.72 -10.56
CA ARG A 181 6.86 14.93 -10.24
C ARG A 181 5.94 15.98 -9.63
N LYS A 182 6.54 17.10 -9.25
CA LYS A 182 5.85 18.21 -8.59
C LYS A 182 4.64 18.69 -9.37
N GLU A 183 4.76 18.89 -10.68
CA GLU A 183 3.67 19.35 -11.55
C GLU A 183 2.45 18.41 -11.53
N GLY A 184 2.70 17.11 -11.55
CA GLY A 184 1.63 16.10 -11.42
C GLY A 184 0.98 16.13 -10.04
N LEU A 185 1.79 16.26 -8.98
CA LEU A 185 1.29 16.34 -7.62
C LEU A 185 0.48 17.63 -7.37
N GLU A 186 0.88 18.77 -7.94
CA GLU A 186 0.11 20.01 -7.94
C GLU A 186 -1.29 19.81 -8.54
N MET A 187 -1.36 19.13 -9.68
CA MET A 187 -2.64 18.83 -10.34
C MET A 187 -3.53 17.91 -9.53
N LEU A 188 -2.93 16.87 -8.90
CA LEU A 188 -3.66 15.97 -8.01
C LEU A 188 -4.26 16.70 -6.81
N VAL A 189 -3.47 17.50 -6.11
CA VAL A 189 -3.95 18.28 -4.94
C VAL A 189 -5.04 19.27 -5.33
N LYS A 190 -4.93 19.88 -6.50
CA LYS A 190 -5.91 20.85 -7.00
C LYS A 190 -7.25 20.21 -7.37
N HIS A 191 -7.24 19.01 -7.98
CA HIS A 191 -8.43 18.39 -8.56
C HIS A 191 -9.01 17.23 -7.73
N TYR A 192 -8.27 16.72 -6.74
CA TYR A 192 -8.74 15.74 -5.76
C TYR A 192 -8.69 16.34 -4.34
N PRO A 193 -9.68 17.15 -3.93
CA PRO A 193 -9.66 17.83 -2.63
C PRO A 193 -9.67 16.88 -1.43
N ASP A 194 -10.16 15.66 -1.65
CA ASP A 194 -10.19 14.60 -0.63
C ASP A 194 -8.92 13.73 -0.60
N LEU A 195 -7.98 13.93 -1.54
CA LEU A 195 -6.73 13.19 -1.59
C LEU A 195 -5.92 13.35 -0.30
N LYS A 196 -5.49 12.24 0.29
CA LYS A 196 -4.71 12.20 1.54
C LYS A 196 -3.37 11.52 1.37
N ALA A 197 -3.27 10.55 0.47
CA ALA A 197 -2.08 9.76 0.31
C ALA A 197 -1.63 9.61 -1.14
N VAL A 198 -0.32 9.52 -1.31
CA VAL A 198 0.33 9.02 -2.53
C VAL A 198 1.13 7.78 -2.14
N SER A 199 0.91 6.69 -2.88
CA SER A 199 1.54 5.40 -2.62
C SER A 199 2.38 4.97 -3.82
N SER A 200 3.67 5.25 -3.77
CA SER A 200 4.67 4.83 -4.75
C SER A 200 5.57 3.74 -4.15
N ILE A 201 6.85 3.71 -4.46
CA ILE A 201 7.79 2.68 -3.98
C ILE A 201 8.80 3.24 -2.98
N PHE A 202 9.27 2.34 -2.10
CA PHE A 202 10.30 2.64 -1.12
C PHE A 202 11.72 2.37 -1.65
N TYR A 203 11.85 1.31 -2.46
CA TYR A 203 13.12 0.90 -3.07
C TYR A 203 13.15 1.25 -4.56
N GLY A 204 14.29 1.66 -5.06
CA GLY A 204 14.48 1.96 -6.47
C GLY A 204 15.65 2.91 -6.69
N THR A 205 15.83 3.30 -7.94
CA THR A 205 16.75 4.37 -8.34
C THR A 205 15.96 5.63 -8.65
N ASP A 206 16.38 6.76 -8.13
CA ASP A 206 15.78 8.07 -8.44
C ASP A 206 16.24 8.52 -9.83
N SER A 207 15.68 7.91 -10.85
CA SER A 207 15.96 8.19 -12.25
C SER A 207 14.70 8.05 -13.09
N GLY A 208 14.63 8.74 -14.21
CA GLY A 208 13.55 8.60 -15.17
C GLY A 208 12.17 9.00 -14.64
N GLY A 209 12.09 9.89 -13.64
CA GLY A 209 10.81 10.34 -13.07
C GLY A 209 10.24 9.43 -11.99
N VAL A 210 10.92 8.36 -11.59
CA VAL A 210 10.49 7.46 -10.51
C VAL A 210 10.41 8.25 -9.19
N TYR A 211 9.29 8.09 -8.50
CA TYR A 211 8.99 8.78 -7.24
C TYR A 211 9.25 7.88 -6.04
N ILE A 212 10.50 7.86 -5.59
CA ILE A 212 10.89 7.12 -4.37
C ILE A 212 10.39 7.88 -3.15
N GLN A 213 9.78 7.16 -2.22
CA GLN A 213 9.14 7.76 -1.06
C GLN A 213 9.76 7.29 0.24
N GLU A 214 9.79 8.21 1.21
CA GLU A 214 9.86 7.91 2.63
C GLU A 214 8.44 8.03 3.23
N VAL A 215 8.17 7.25 4.26
CA VAL A 215 6.88 7.36 4.98
C VAL A 215 6.77 8.71 5.65
N GLY A 216 5.65 9.35 5.48
CA GLY A 216 5.35 10.58 6.21
C GLY A 216 4.71 11.67 5.39
N ARG A 217 4.59 12.83 6.01
CA ARG A 217 4.01 14.02 5.39
C ARG A 217 4.88 14.48 4.22
N ASN A 218 4.25 14.75 3.08
CA ASN A 218 4.94 15.29 1.93
C ASN A 218 5.48 16.69 2.25
N LYS A 219 6.75 16.95 1.93
CA LYS A 219 7.43 18.21 2.30
C LYS A 219 6.91 19.41 1.52
N GLU A 220 6.54 19.22 0.24
CA GLU A 220 6.04 20.30 -0.62
C GLU A 220 4.54 20.48 -0.50
N PHE A 221 3.80 19.40 -0.27
CA PHE A 221 2.35 19.37 -0.15
C PHE A 221 1.93 18.75 1.20
N PRO A 222 1.96 19.51 2.30
CA PRO A 222 1.76 18.98 3.65
C PRO A 222 0.37 18.38 3.92
N SER A 223 -0.61 18.55 3.03
CA SER A 223 -1.90 17.88 3.07
C SER A 223 -1.84 16.43 2.61
N ILE A 224 -0.74 16.01 1.98
CA ILE A 224 -0.51 14.69 1.39
C ILE A 224 0.48 13.91 2.24
N TYR A 225 0.22 12.62 2.37
CA TYR A 225 1.10 11.66 3.03
C TYR A 225 1.68 10.67 2.03
N ASN A 226 2.95 10.39 2.17
CA ASN A 226 3.66 9.39 1.39
C ASN A 226 3.53 8.04 2.11
N LEU A 227 2.96 7.06 1.43
CA LEU A 227 2.77 5.69 1.92
C LEU A 227 3.41 4.68 0.97
N PRO A 228 4.75 4.56 0.97
CA PRO A 228 5.45 3.70 0.02
C PRO A 228 5.08 2.23 0.16
N ARG A 229 5.12 1.52 -0.97
CA ARG A 229 4.90 0.08 -1.08
C ARG A 229 6.23 -0.64 -1.00
N PHE A 230 6.27 -1.81 -0.35
CA PHE A 230 7.51 -2.52 -0.02
C PHE A 230 7.72 -3.81 -0.80
N SER A 231 6.64 -4.38 -1.32
CA SER A 231 6.67 -5.64 -2.05
C SER A 231 5.62 -5.68 -3.14
N SER A 232 5.77 -6.59 -4.13
CA SER A 232 4.92 -6.62 -5.30
C SER A 232 4.74 -8.01 -5.91
N GLY A 233 3.68 -8.16 -6.73
CA GLY A 233 3.41 -9.32 -7.55
C GLY A 233 2.83 -10.51 -6.81
N PHE A 234 2.78 -11.65 -7.49
CA PHE A 234 2.14 -12.86 -6.96
C PHE A 234 3.13 -13.96 -6.56
N TYR A 235 4.40 -13.87 -6.96
CA TYR A 235 5.38 -14.92 -6.70
C TYR A 235 6.05 -14.78 -5.33
N TYR A 236 6.43 -15.92 -4.75
CA TYR A 236 7.21 -15.95 -3.52
C TYR A 236 8.71 -15.80 -3.84
N ASP A 237 9.35 -14.86 -3.16
CA ASP A 237 10.78 -14.58 -3.29
C ASP A 237 11.37 -14.27 -1.90
N GLU A 238 12.46 -14.93 -1.54
CA GLU A 238 13.07 -14.79 -0.21
C GLU A 238 13.69 -13.40 0.00
N ASP A 239 14.24 -12.79 -1.06
CA ASP A 239 14.80 -11.43 -0.99
C ASP A 239 13.68 -10.40 -0.78
N GLU A 240 12.53 -10.61 -1.41
CA GLU A 240 11.36 -9.76 -1.19
C GLU A 240 10.78 -9.94 0.22
N ILE A 241 10.69 -11.16 0.71
CA ILE A 241 10.29 -11.45 2.10
C ILE A 241 11.25 -10.77 3.09
N TRP A 242 12.56 -10.85 2.84
CA TRP A 242 13.53 -10.10 3.64
C TRP A 242 13.30 -8.59 3.55
N GLY A 243 13.01 -8.06 2.36
CA GLY A 243 12.66 -6.66 2.13
C GLY A 243 11.45 -6.21 2.96
N ILE A 244 10.39 -7.02 3.01
CA ILE A 244 9.18 -6.79 3.80
C ILE A 244 9.54 -6.62 5.29
N PHE A 245 10.28 -7.58 5.87
CA PHE A 245 10.63 -7.50 7.29
C PHE A 245 11.60 -6.36 7.60
N ASN A 246 12.52 -6.04 6.68
CA ASN A 246 13.40 -4.90 6.83
C ASN A 246 12.65 -3.56 6.81
N ALA A 247 11.64 -3.41 5.94
CA ALA A 247 10.79 -2.23 5.90
C ALA A 247 9.87 -2.15 7.15
N PHE A 248 9.26 -3.28 7.54
CA PHE A 248 8.47 -3.36 8.75
C PHE A 248 9.25 -2.93 10.00
N ALA A 249 10.51 -3.34 10.13
CA ALA A 249 11.37 -2.97 11.25
C ALA A 249 11.65 -1.46 11.34
N VAL A 250 11.38 -0.69 10.29
CA VAL A 250 11.49 0.78 10.28
C VAL A 250 10.16 1.46 10.53
N TYR A 251 9.10 0.99 9.85
CA TYR A 251 7.84 1.72 9.73
C TYR A 251 6.65 1.05 10.43
N GLY A 252 6.79 -0.22 10.80
CA GLY A 252 5.76 -0.95 11.53
C GLY A 252 4.50 -1.24 10.73
N TYR A 253 4.58 -1.37 9.39
CA TYR A 253 3.49 -1.83 8.53
C TYR A 253 4.02 -2.62 7.33
N TRP A 254 3.13 -3.30 6.62
CA TRP A 254 3.39 -3.96 5.35
C TRP A 254 2.45 -3.42 4.27
N SER A 255 3.01 -3.07 3.12
CA SER A 255 2.27 -2.67 1.92
C SER A 255 2.76 -3.44 0.72
N HIS A 256 1.84 -4.12 0.05
CA HIS A 256 2.07 -4.97 -1.10
C HIS A 256 1.18 -4.54 -2.27
N PHE A 257 1.65 -4.68 -3.50
CA PHE A 257 0.86 -4.36 -4.68
C PHE A 257 0.99 -5.41 -5.78
N MET A 258 -0.04 -5.54 -6.58
CA MET A 258 -0.13 -6.46 -7.70
C MET A 258 -0.97 -5.87 -8.82
N HIS A 259 -0.85 -6.43 -10.01
CA HIS A 259 -1.66 -6.05 -11.17
C HIS A 259 -2.40 -7.26 -11.74
N PRO A 260 -3.59 -7.09 -12.32
CA PRO A 260 -4.29 -8.19 -12.99
C PRO A 260 -3.46 -8.81 -14.11
N ASP A 261 -2.66 -8.00 -14.82
CA ASP A 261 -1.84 -8.44 -15.94
C ASP A 261 -0.47 -9.03 -15.54
N ASP A 262 -0.11 -9.12 -14.25
CA ASP A 262 1.10 -9.80 -13.78
C ASP A 262 1.14 -11.26 -14.26
N LEU A 263 -0.01 -11.91 -14.30
CA LEU A 263 -0.18 -13.27 -14.79
C LEU A 263 0.22 -13.45 -16.27
N ILE A 264 -0.08 -12.48 -17.13
CA ILE A 264 0.18 -12.55 -18.57
C ILE A 264 1.53 -11.96 -18.98
N SER A 265 2.19 -11.25 -18.08
CA SER A 265 3.56 -10.77 -18.26
C SER A 265 4.54 -11.87 -17.94
N LYS A 266 5.35 -12.31 -18.92
CA LYS A 266 6.33 -13.38 -18.72
C LYS A 266 7.35 -13.09 -17.61
N ASP A 267 7.78 -11.85 -17.51
CA ASP A 267 8.76 -11.43 -16.50
C ASP A 267 8.14 -11.43 -15.10
N ARG A 268 6.92 -10.89 -14.96
CA ARG A 268 6.22 -10.80 -13.67
C ARG A 268 5.62 -12.13 -13.23
N SER A 269 5.12 -12.96 -14.16
CA SER A 269 4.61 -14.29 -13.85
C SER A 269 5.70 -15.34 -13.69
N ARG A 270 6.94 -15.09 -14.16
CA ARG A 270 8.02 -16.08 -14.26
C ARG A 270 7.57 -17.35 -15.00
N ASN A 271 6.71 -17.19 -16.01
CA ASN A 271 6.05 -18.25 -16.78
C ASN A 271 5.20 -19.24 -15.95
N LYS A 272 4.74 -18.84 -14.77
CA LYS A 272 3.85 -19.65 -13.93
C LYS A 272 2.39 -19.46 -14.35
N SER A 273 1.58 -20.49 -14.12
CA SER A 273 0.13 -20.42 -14.24
C SER A 273 -0.49 -19.61 -13.10
N TRP A 274 -1.76 -19.21 -13.27
CA TRP A 274 -2.49 -18.53 -12.17
C TRP A 274 -2.63 -19.41 -10.92
N VAL A 275 -2.79 -20.71 -11.06
CA VAL A 275 -2.87 -21.62 -9.90
C VAL A 275 -1.58 -21.54 -9.08
N GLU A 276 -0.41 -21.61 -9.75
CA GLU A 276 0.89 -21.53 -9.08
C GLU A 276 1.12 -20.15 -8.46
N LEU A 277 0.80 -19.07 -9.19
CA LEU A 277 0.95 -17.70 -8.69
C LEU A 277 0.03 -17.42 -7.49
N LYS A 278 -1.19 -17.92 -7.53
CA LYS A 278 -2.16 -17.82 -6.43
C LYS A 278 -1.61 -18.48 -5.16
N ASP A 279 -1.09 -19.70 -5.29
CA ASP A 279 -0.52 -20.45 -4.17
C ASP A 279 0.74 -19.76 -3.61
N GLU A 280 1.57 -19.19 -4.48
CA GLU A 280 2.75 -18.43 -4.05
C GLU A 280 2.38 -17.12 -3.36
N PHE A 281 1.40 -16.38 -3.87
CA PHE A 281 0.89 -15.19 -3.21
C PHE A 281 0.34 -15.51 -1.81
N GLU A 282 -0.43 -16.58 -1.71
CA GLU A 282 -0.92 -17.01 -0.41
C GLU A 282 0.22 -17.40 0.53
N LYS A 283 1.29 -18.02 0.01
CA LYS A 283 2.51 -18.31 0.78
C LYS A 283 3.19 -17.03 1.29
N VAL A 284 3.27 -15.95 0.47
CA VAL A 284 3.78 -14.65 0.93
C VAL A 284 2.95 -14.15 2.11
N VAL A 285 1.62 -14.13 1.96
CA VAL A 285 0.70 -13.67 3.01
C VAL A 285 0.87 -14.48 4.29
N VAL A 286 0.87 -15.81 4.20
CA VAL A 286 1.05 -16.72 5.35
C VAL A 286 2.38 -16.48 6.03
N THR A 287 3.47 -16.35 5.27
CA THR A 287 4.81 -16.09 5.83
C THR A 287 4.83 -14.81 6.67
N VAL A 288 4.16 -13.76 6.20
CA VAL A 288 4.07 -12.49 6.96
C VAL A 288 3.14 -12.66 8.17
N GLU A 289 1.99 -13.31 8.02
CA GLU A 289 1.05 -13.57 9.13
C GLU A 289 1.68 -14.38 10.27
N GLU A 290 2.49 -15.39 9.96
CA GLU A 290 3.18 -16.19 10.97
C GLU A 290 4.21 -15.38 11.79
N LYS A 291 4.88 -14.41 11.16
CA LYS A 291 5.92 -13.60 11.81
C LYS A 291 5.36 -12.33 12.44
N LEU A 292 4.31 -11.76 11.85
CA LEU A 292 3.68 -10.52 12.26
C LEU A 292 2.15 -10.69 12.42
N PRO A 293 1.70 -11.61 13.29
CA PRO A 293 0.28 -11.99 13.40
C PRO A 293 -0.62 -10.87 13.95
N PHE A 294 -0.03 -9.76 14.35
CA PHE A 294 -0.73 -8.61 14.91
C PHE A 294 -1.02 -7.51 13.87
N LEU A 295 -0.51 -7.64 12.65
CA LEU A 295 -0.81 -6.67 11.59
C LEU A 295 -2.31 -6.68 11.25
N GLU A 296 -2.92 -5.51 11.30
CA GLU A 296 -4.33 -5.32 11.01
C GLU A 296 -4.54 -5.02 9.53
N PRO A 297 -5.45 -5.73 8.84
CA PRO A 297 -5.82 -5.38 7.48
C PRO A 297 -6.53 -4.04 7.49
N MET A 298 -6.19 -3.15 6.54
CA MET A 298 -6.85 -1.86 6.42
C MET A 298 -6.64 -1.22 5.05
N ARG A 299 -7.43 -0.21 4.79
CA ARG A 299 -7.31 0.64 3.60
C ARG A 299 -6.19 1.66 3.79
N ALA A 300 -5.65 2.17 2.69
CA ALA A 300 -4.60 3.18 2.71
C ALA A 300 -5.06 4.47 3.42
N VAL A 301 -6.32 4.89 3.23
CA VAL A 301 -6.89 6.05 3.92
C VAL A 301 -6.93 5.89 5.44
N ASP A 302 -7.22 4.69 5.94
CA ASP A 302 -7.28 4.43 7.38
C ASP A 302 -5.89 4.37 8.01
N MET A 303 -4.91 3.81 7.28
CA MET A 303 -3.51 3.89 7.71
C MET A 303 -3.00 5.33 7.73
N THR A 304 -3.40 6.17 6.77
CA THR A 304 -3.06 7.60 6.78
C THR A 304 -3.56 8.29 8.05
N LYS A 305 -4.79 8.03 8.48
CA LYS A 305 -5.33 8.55 9.75
C LYS A 305 -4.51 8.07 10.94
N ARG A 306 -4.14 6.79 10.95
CA ARG A 306 -3.32 6.21 12.01
C ARG A 306 -1.92 6.84 12.06
N TYR A 307 -1.32 7.13 10.91
CA TYR A 307 -0.04 7.84 10.85
C TYR A 307 -0.15 9.26 11.42
N ILE A 308 -1.20 10.03 11.05
CA ILE A 308 -1.45 11.38 11.55
C ILE A 308 -1.51 11.40 13.10
N ASN A 309 -2.03 10.35 13.71
CA ASN A 309 -2.12 10.26 15.17
C ASN A 309 -0.78 10.11 15.86
N ILE A 310 0.23 9.56 15.17
CA ILE A 310 1.54 9.28 15.78
C ILE A 310 2.69 10.09 15.16
N GLU A 311 2.46 10.91 14.13
CA GLU A 311 3.54 11.61 13.41
C GLU A 311 4.33 12.60 14.28
N ASP A 312 3.67 13.26 15.23
CA ASP A 312 4.28 14.23 16.14
C ASP A 312 4.60 13.64 17.51
N LEU A 313 4.24 12.36 17.73
CA LEU A 313 4.36 11.70 19.02
C LEU A 313 5.82 11.63 19.47
N LYS A 314 6.10 12.12 20.65
CA LYS A 314 7.40 11.98 21.30
C LYS A 314 7.28 11.03 22.48
N ILE A 315 8.17 10.05 22.52
CA ILE A 315 8.23 9.05 23.58
C ILE A 315 9.49 9.29 24.38
N THR A 316 9.33 9.53 25.67
CA THR A 316 10.44 9.53 26.63
C THR A 316 10.27 8.35 27.58
N SER A 317 11.37 7.73 27.98
CA SER A 317 11.34 6.61 28.90
C SER A 317 12.50 6.63 29.85
N GLU A 318 12.25 6.33 31.12
CA GLU A 318 13.26 6.18 32.18
C GLU A 318 13.02 4.92 32.98
N LYS A 319 14.07 4.32 33.51
CA LYS A 319 13.98 3.15 34.39
C LYS A 319 14.28 3.55 35.83
N LYS A 320 13.40 3.12 36.76
CA LYS A 320 13.54 3.27 38.19
C LYS A 320 13.35 1.90 38.85
N GLY A 321 14.44 1.28 39.29
CA GLY A 321 14.39 -0.08 39.81
C GLY A 321 13.95 -1.11 38.75
N ASN A 322 12.82 -1.75 39.00
CA ASN A 322 12.20 -2.70 38.05
C ASN A 322 11.11 -2.09 37.18
N ASP A 323 10.93 -0.78 37.21
CA ASP A 323 9.87 -0.10 36.49
C ASP A 323 10.45 0.73 35.34
N ILE A 324 9.84 0.64 34.16
CA ILE A 324 10.07 1.54 33.05
C ILE A 324 8.89 2.51 33.00
N HIS A 325 9.17 3.79 33.25
CA HIS A 325 8.21 4.87 33.10
C HIS A 325 8.28 5.41 31.67
N ILE A 326 7.15 5.48 31.00
CA ILE A 326 7.00 6.02 29.64
C ILE A 326 6.09 7.23 29.73
N ALA A 327 6.56 8.37 29.24
CA ALA A 327 5.78 9.58 29.10
C ALA A 327 5.69 9.97 27.60
N LEU A 328 4.49 10.30 27.17
CA LEU A 328 4.16 10.67 25.80
C LEU A 328 3.80 12.15 25.72
N THR A 329 4.36 12.83 24.74
CA THR A 329 3.95 14.20 24.36
C THR A 329 3.28 14.14 23.00
N ASP A 330 2.26 14.96 22.79
CA ASP A 330 1.44 15.00 21.58
C ASP A 330 0.64 13.69 21.33
N PHE A 331 0.28 13.00 22.42
CA PHE A 331 -0.62 11.85 22.38
C PHE A 331 -2.03 12.31 21.97
N ARG A 332 -2.62 11.68 20.95
CA ARG A 332 -3.97 12.02 20.44
C ARG A 332 -4.96 10.90 20.65
N GLU A 333 -4.59 9.68 20.30
CA GLU A 333 -5.43 8.49 20.36
C GLU A 333 -4.62 7.25 20.73
N PRO A 334 -5.26 6.17 21.24
CA PRO A 334 -4.60 4.90 21.46
C PRO A 334 -3.87 4.38 20.23
N PHE A 335 -2.69 3.82 20.42
CA PHE A 335 -1.87 3.28 19.35
C PHE A 335 -1.14 1.99 19.76
N LYS A 336 -0.51 1.32 18.79
CA LYS A 336 0.34 0.16 19.05
C LYS A 336 1.81 0.56 19.05
N ALA A 337 2.58 -0.06 19.95
CA ALA A 337 4.02 0.06 19.99
C ALA A 337 4.67 -1.31 20.15
N LEU A 338 5.90 -1.44 19.68
CA LEU A 338 6.76 -2.56 20.03
C LEU A 338 7.74 -2.12 21.12
N ILE A 339 7.89 -2.92 22.15
CA ILE A 339 8.97 -2.76 23.10
C ILE A 339 9.84 -4.02 23.14
N ARG A 340 11.13 -3.85 22.93
CA ARG A 340 12.14 -4.87 23.21
C ARG A 340 12.67 -4.68 24.61
N ILE A 341 12.80 -5.76 25.37
CA ILE A 341 13.37 -5.80 26.72
C ILE A 341 14.39 -6.91 26.76
N ASN A 342 15.60 -6.59 27.24
CA ASN A 342 16.68 -7.54 27.43
C ASN A 342 16.77 -7.97 28.92
N SER A 343 16.97 -9.26 29.14
CA SER A 343 17.22 -9.88 30.45
C SER A 343 16.07 -9.92 31.46
N LYS A 344 14.91 -9.33 31.15
CA LYS A 344 13.71 -9.34 32.01
C LYS A 344 12.45 -9.57 31.20
N LYS A 345 11.33 -9.77 31.90
CA LYS A 345 9.99 -9.87 31.26
C LYS A 345 9.03 -8.83 31.84
N ILE A 346 8.01 -8.46 31.07
CA ILE A 346 6.91 -7.64 31.57
C ILE A 346 6.03 -8.50 32.48
N LYS A 347 5.79 -8.05 33.70
CA LYS A 347 4.81 -8.63 34.63
C LYS A 347 3.46 -7.93 34.54
N ASN A 348 3.49 -6.61 34.43
CA ASN A 348 2.29 -5.79 34.41
C ASN A 348 2.55 -4.47 33.71
N ILE A 349 1.47 -3.80 33.29
CA ILE A 349 1.45 -2.45 32.74
C ILE A 349 0.33 -1.65 33.42
N SER A 350 0.59 -0.39 33.75
CA SER A 350 -0.37 0.44 34.50
C SER A 350 -1.60 0.85 33.68
N SER A 351 -1.50 0.88 32.34
CA SER A 351 -2.61 1.21 31.42
C SER A 351 -2.39 0.55 30.06
N GLY A 352 -3.48 0.10 29.43
CA GLY A 352 -3.45 -0.62 28.16
C GLY A 352 -3.22 -2.12 28.33
N SER A 353 -2.58 -2.75 27.36
CA SER A 353 -2.30 -4.19 27.37
C SER A 353 -0.95 -4.49 26.73
N PHE A 354 -0.44 -5.70 27.00
CA PHE A 354 0.78 -6.19 26.35
C PHE A 354 0.65 -7.67 25.99
N LYS A 355 1.38 -8.06 24.95
CA LYS A 355 1.48 -9.46 24.50
C LYS A 355 2.92 -9.73 24.08
N GLU A 356 3.53 -10.77 24.62
CA GLU A 356 4.82 -11.24 24.13
C GLU A 356 4.62 -11.82 22.71
N ILE A 357 5.41 -11.35 21.75
CA ILE A 357 5.31 -11.74 20.35
C ILE A 357 6.55 -12.47 19.85
N TYR A 358 7.68 -12.28 20.52
CA TYR A 358 8.93 -12.93 20.12
C TYR A 358 9.90 -13.02 21.31
N THR A 359 10.62 -14.15 21.38
CA THR A 359 11.73 -14.36 22.32
C THR A 359 12.94 -14.95 21.60
N ALA A 360 14.11 -14.38 21.81
CA ALA A 360 15.40 -14.89 21.34
C ALA A 360 16.46 -14.73 22.47
N GLY A 361 16.85 -15.84 23.06
CA GLY A 361 17.74 -15.84 24.22
C GLY A 361 17.14 -15.01 25.36
N ASN A 362 17.91 -14.00 25.82
CA ASN A 362 17.47 -13.10 26.89
C ASN A 362 16.64 -11.90 26.40
N SER A 363 16.40 -11.79 25.08
CA SER A 363 15.67 -10.66 24.50
C SER A 363 14.23 -11.03 24.21
N LYS A 364 13.28 -10.21 24.63
CA LYS A 364 11.85 -10.37 24.41
C LYS A 364 11.28 -9.14 23.72
N ILE A 365 10.37 -9.37 22.79
CA ILE A 365 9.62 -8.31 22.12
C ILE A 365 8.15 -8.44 22.49
N TYR A 366 7.57 -7.34 22.93
CA TYR A 366 6.17 -7.25 23.27
C TYR A 366 5.46 -6.25 22.35
N LEU A 367 4.24 -6.60 21.96
CA LEU A 367 3.28 -5.67 21.39
C LEU A 367 2.54 -5.00 22.55
N LEU A 368 2.59 -3.67 22.59
CA LEU A 368 1.85 -2.86 23.55
C LEU A 368 0.63 -2.22 22.89
N SER A 369 -0.49 -2.16 23.62
CA SER A 369 -1.58 -1.22 23.34
C SER A 369 -1.44 -0.05 24.30
N ILE A 370 -1.15 1.13 23.78
CA ILE A 370 -0.93 2.36 24.54
C ILE A 370 -2.24 3.14 24.54
N GLU A 371 -2.78 3.42 25.74
CA GLU A 371 -4.09 4.04 25.93
C GLU A 371 -4.04 5.37 26.69
N LYS A 372 -2.91 5.71 27.27
CA LYS A 372 -2.71 6.95 28.05
C LYS A 372 -1.31 7.54 27.83
N GLU A 373 -1.16 8.79 28.19
CA GLU A 373 0.09 9.54 28.05
C GLU A 373 1.20 9.05 29.00
N ASP A 374 0.82 8.60 30.20
CA ASP A 374 1.77 8.10 31.21
C ASP A 374 1.54 6.64 31.50
N ILE A 375 2.59 5.85 31.36
CA ILE A 375 2.53 4.40 31.50
C ILE A 375 3.73 3.92 32.31
N THR A 376 3.48 2.99 33.22
CA THR A 376 4.53 2.27 33.94
C THR A 376 4.48 0.80 33.55
N ILE A 377 5.62 0.27 33.13
CA ILE A 377 5.82 -1.15 32.83
C ILE A 377 6.62 -1.75 33.97
N HIS A 378 6.00 -2.72 34.67
CA HIS A 378 6.65 -3.44 35.77
C HIS A 378 7.36 -4.69 35.24
N LEU A 379 8.67 -4.75 35.46
CA LEU A 379 9.53 -5.86 35.06
C LEU A 379 9.70 -6.90 36.19
N GLY A 380 9.94 -8.13 35.78
CA GLY A 380 10.33 -9.21 36.67
C GLY A 380 11.26 -10.21 36.00
N ASP A 381 11.71 -11.15 36.79
CA ASP A 381 12.60 -12.23 36.35
C ASP A 381 11.86 -13.27 35.49
#